data_38025aa38ba349ec27a25f31c57d8fa2
#
_entry.id   38025aa38ba349ec27a25f31c57d8fa2
#
_cell.length_a   1.000
_cell.length_b   1.000
_cell.length_c   1.000
_cell.angle_alpha   90.00
_cell.angle_beta   90.00
_cell.angle_gamma   90.00
#
_symmetry.space_group_name_H-M   'P 1'
#
loop_
_entity.id
_entity.type
_entity.pdbx_description
1 polymer ?
#
loop_
_entity_poly.entity_id
_entity_poly.type
_entity_poly.pdbx_seq_one_letter_code
_entity_poly.pdbx_strand_id
1 'polypeptide(L)'
;MIEPRLNYVSCPGPAAQSASGTPAPEHRMAWWEWNATGNPQHPHVVVCVHGLSRQGRDFDTLARALCHQVRVVCPDVVGRGHSDRLADPMGYQLGQYAADMLALLAHLHQQAPLQTIDWVGTSMGGLIGMAVCGQPGLPLPVPVRRLVLNDVGPVIEWQALQRIGQYLGQPVRFDSLQQAADVLWSLSTSFGPHTPEQWMALSRPMLRELPGGGFALHYDPAIAVPFKAMTQESAAAGEAALWQLYDQIQARTLLLRGAQSDLLSPETAQAMGQRGPKARLVEFDGVGHAPTLVAADQVATVQSFLLDADTKELA
;
A
#
# COMPACT_ATOMS: atom_id res chain seq x y z
N MET A 1 -10.71 14.51 17.28
CA MET A 1 -9.93 13.41 16.63
C MET A 1 -8.69 14.04 16.03
N ILE A 2 -7.56 13.31 16.03
CA ILE A 2 -6.33 13.77 15.36
C ILE A 2 -6.55 13.65 13.86
N GLU A 3 -6.42 14.79 13.15
CA GLU A 3 -6.50 14.83 11.70
C GLU A 3 -5.09 14.85 11.11
N PRO A 4 -4.88 14.18 9.97
CA PRO A 4 -3.58 14.14 9.34
C PRO A 4 -3.23 15.45 8.64
N ARG A 5 -1.94 15.68 8.47
CA ARG A 5 -1.42 16.76 7.64
C ARG A 5 -1.07 16.23 6.25
N LEU A 6 -1.57 16.90 5.21
CA LEU A 6 -1.20 16.64 3.82
C LEU A 6 0.12 17.33 3.49
N ASN A 7 1.04 16.58 2.90
CA ASN A 7 2.36 17.02 2.48
C ASN A 7 2.68 16.51 1.08
N TYR A 8 3.78 16.99 0.48
CA TYR A 8 4.21 16.58 -0.85
C TYR A 8 5.72 16.37 -0.89
N VAL A 9 6.15 15.48 -1.77
CA VAL A 9 7.56 15.25 -2.10
C VAL A 9 7.71 15.19 -3.61
N SER A 10 8.83 15.73 -4.15
CA SER A 10 9.21 15.55 -5.55
C SER A 10 9.83 14.16 -5.72
N CYS A 11 9.34 13.43 -6.71
CA CYS A 11 9.80 12.09 -7.06
C CYS A 11 10.40 12.09 -8.46
N PRO A 12 11.42 11.24 -8.73
CA PRO A 12 11.98 11.10 -10.06
C PRO A 12 10.93 10.56 -11.03
N GLY A 13 10.89 11.06 -12.23
CA GLY A 13 10.07 10.49 -13.29
C GLY A 13 10.52 9.08 -13.66
N PRO A 14 9.68 8.29 -14.35
CA PRO A 14 10.03 6.94 -14.78
C PRO A 14 11.36 6.95 -15.54
N ALA A 15 12.23 5.97 -15.24
CA ALA A 15 13.48 5.83 -15.97
C ALA A 15 13.16 5.71 -17.47
N ALA A 16 13.59 6.71 -18.22
CA ALA A 16 13.19 6.84 -19.62
C ALA A 16 13.69 5.64 -20.42
N GLN A 17 12.76 4.87 -20.95
CA GLN A 17 12.99 4.06 -22.16
C GLN A 17 13.00 4.94 -23.42
N SER A 18 13.27 6.25 -23.27
CA SER A 18 13.28 7.17 -24.39
C SER A 18 14.59 6.98 -25.18
N ALA A 19 14.48 6.74 -26.46
CA ALA A 19 15.61 6.73 -27.41
C ALA A 19 16.42 8.05 -27.39
N SER A 20 15.93 9.11 -26.73
CA SER A 20 16.56 10.42 -26.58
C SER A 20 17.42 10.57 -25.32
N GLY A 21 17.38 9.65 -24.37
CA GLY A 21 18.15 9.73 -23.12
C GLY A 21 17.74 10.89 -22.16
N THR A 22 16.67 11.60 -22.46
CA THR A 22 16.18 12.68 -21.59
C THR A 22 15.42 12.06 -20.41
N PRO A 23 15.74 12.40 -19.14
CA PRO A 23 14.97 11.95 -17.99
C PRO A 23 13.50 12.35 -18.14
N ALA A 24 12.57 11.49 -17.74
CA ALA A 24 11.17 11.87 -17.64
C ALA A 24 11.00 12.97 -16.58
N PRO A 25 10.02 13.87 -16.75
CA PRO A 25 9.79 14.94 -15.80
C PRO A 25 9.48 14.41 -14.41
N GLU A 26 9.96 15.09 -13.37
CA GLU A 26 9.59 14.83 -11.99
C GLU A 26 8.08 14.95 -11.80
N HIS A 27 7.56 14.26 -10.80
CA HIS A 27 6.17 14.37 -10.37
C HIS A 27 6.11 14.52 -8.85
N ARG A 28 5.00 15.06 -8.35
CA ARG A 28 4.78 15.19 -6.90
C ARG A 28 3.97 14.02 -6.39
N MET A 29 4.46 13.42 -5.33
CA MET A 29 3.70 12.45 -4.55
C MET A 29 3.17 13.10 -3.28
N ALA A 30 1.87 13.01 -3.05
CA ALA A 30 1.22 13.42 -1.82
C ALA A 30 1.39 12.36 -0.74
N TRP A 31 1.45 12.80 0.51
CA TRP A 31 1.47 11.90 1.65
C TRP A 31 0.82 12.55 2.88
N TRP A 32 0.15 11.72 3.67
CA TRP A 32 -0.55 12.10 4.88
C TRP A 32 0.28 11.73 6.10
N GLU A 33 0.32 12.61 7.10
CA GLU A 33 1.07 12.38 8.34
C GLU A 33 0.16 12.46 9.56
N TRP A 34 0.20 11.43 10.37
CA TRP A 34 -0.32 11.41 11.73
C TRP A 34 0.84 11.41 12.70
N ASN A 35 0.95 12.43 13.55
CA ASN A 35 1.97 12.52 14.58
C ASN A 35 1.42 13.22 15.82
N ALA A 36 1.15 12.46 16.85
CA ALA A 36 0.70 12.92 18.17
C ALA A 36 1.69 12.53 19.28
N THR A 37 2.95 12.24 18.92
CA THR A 37 4.01 11.85 19.86
C THR A 37 4.50 13.00 20.75
N GLY A 38 4.10 14.24 20.44
CA GLY A 38 4.69 15.44 21.04
C GLY A 38 6.04 15.86 20.45
N ASN A 39 6.63 15.05 19.57
CA ASN A 39 7.86 15.33 18.82
C ASN A 39 7.58 15.36 17.33
N PRO A 40 7.55 16.54 16.65
CA PRO A 40 7.32 16.63 15.21
C PRO A 40 8.39 15.90 14.39
N GLN A 41 9.57 15.68 14.96
CA GLN A 41 10.71 15.00 14.35
C GLN A 41 10.95 13.61 14.98
N HIS A 42 9.90 12.94 15.42
CA HIS A 42 10.03 11.62 16.04
C HIS A 42 10.75 10.65 15.08
N PRO A 43 11.85 9.99 15.52
CA PRO A 43 12.76 9.27 14.64
C PRO A 43 12.25 7.90 14.15
N HIS A 44 11.14 7.42 14.71
CA HIS A 44 10.49 6.18 14.30
C HIS A 44 9.29 6.51 13.39
N VAL A 45 9.35 6.01 12.16
CA VAL A 45 8.31 6.19 11.15
C VAL A 45 7.72 4.84 10.75
N VAL A 46 6.39 4.77 10.70
CA VAL A 46 5.64 3.68 10.06
C VAL A 46 5.10 4.18 8.73
N VAL A 47 5.55 3.56 7.63
CA VAL A 47 5.04 3.86 6.28
C VAL A 47 3.91 2.90 5.96
N CYS A 48 2.71 3.43 5.66
CA CYS A 48 1.53 2.65 5.33
C CYS A 48 1.16 2.86 3.86
N VAL A 49 1.30 1.84 3.02
CA VAL A 49 1.11 1.92 1.56
C VAL A 49 -0.10 1.11 1.12
N HIS A 50 -0.99 1.78 0.41
CA HIS A 50 -2.32 1.30 0.02
C HIS A 50 -2.33 0.33 -1.18
N GLY A 51 -3.48 -0.29 -1.44
CA GLY A 51 -3.75 -1.15 -2.59
C GLY A 51 -3.92 -0.38 -3.92
N LEU A 52 -4.06 -1.12 -5.02
CA LEU A 52 -3.94 -0.67 -6.41
C LEU A 52 -4.77 0.59 -6.76
N SER A 53 -6.05 0.62 -6.43
CA SER A 53 -6.97 1.73 -6.74
C SER A 53 -7.34 2.57 -5.51
N ARG A 54 -6.65 2.33 -4.39
CA ARG A 54 -6.90 2.97 -3.11
C ARG A 54 -6.00 4.21 -2.92
N GLN A 55 -5.92 4.73 -1.70
CA GLN A 55 -5.09 5.90 -1.36
C GLN A 55 -4.75 5.93 0.16
N GLY A 56 -3.89 6.86 0.59
CA GLY A 56 -3.30 6.87 1.93
C GLY A 56 -4.29 6.93 3.09
N ARG A 57 -5.49 7.53 2.89
CA ARG A 57 -6.51 7.66 3.94
C ARG A 57 -7.23 6.33 4.29
N ASP A 58 -6.91 5.23 3.58
CA ASP A 58 -7.36 3.88 3.98
C ASP A 58 -6.83 3.48 5.36
N PHE A 59 -5.70 4.04 5.75
CA PHE A 59 -5.05 3.74 7.03
C PHE A 59 -5.46 4.64 8.19
N ASP A 60 -6.49 5.48 8.05
CA ASP A 60 -6.92 6.45 9.08
C ASP A 60 -7.10 5.81 10.46
N THR A 61 -7.74 4.64 10.52
CA THR A 61 -8.01 3.94 11.79
C THR A 61 -6.73 3.41 12.41
N LEU A 62 -5.90 2.72 11.63
CA LEU A 62 -4.61 2.22 12.10
C LEU A 62 -3.67 3.37 12.48
N ALA A 63 -3.61 4.41 11.66
CA ALA A 63 -2.74 5.56 11.90
C ALA A 63 -3.09 6.28 13.21
N ARG A 64 -4.38 6.44 13.52
CA ARG A 64 -4.82 7.01 14.81
C ARG A 64 -4.42 6.14 16.00
N ALA A 65 -4.43 4.82 15.84
CA ALA A 65 -4.01 3.90 16.91
C ALA A 65 -2.49 3.97 17.18
N LEU A 66 -1.68 4.25 16.16
CA LEU A 66 -0.22 4.25 16.24
C LEU A 66 0.38 5.64 16.56
N CYS A 67 -0.27 6.73 16.15
CA CYS A 67 0.35 8.06 16.07
C CYS A 67 0.77 8.70 17.40
N HIS A 68 0.37 8.14 18.53
CA HIS A 68 0.82 8.59 19.86
C HIS A 68 2.22 8.06 20.22
N GLN A 69 2.71 7.03 19.52
CA GLN A 69 3.98 6.38 19.81
C GLN A 69 4.99 6.52 18.66
N VAL A 70 4.51 6.71 17.43
CA VAL A 70 5.33 6.80 16.23
C VAL A 70 4.74 7.81 15.23
N ARG A 71 5.54 8.27 14.28
CA ARG A 71 5.02 9.00 13.11
C ARG A 71 4.46 7.99 12.11
N VAL A 72 3.23 8.21 11.67
CA VAL A 72 2.61 7.39 10.61
C VAL A 72 2.53 8.19 9.34
N VAL A 73 3.08 7.66 8.27
CA VAL A 73 3.18 8.30 6.95
C VAL A 73 2.46 7.43 5.93
N CYS A 74 1.41 7.96 5.32
CA CYS A 74 0.57 7.24 4.36
C CYS A 74 0.63 7.96 3.00
N PRO A 75 1.50 7.56 2.06
CA PRO A 75 1.54 8.15 0.73
C PRO A 75 0.29 7.80 -0.09
N ASP A 76 -0.10 8.74 -0.94
CA ASP A 76 -0.92 8.47 -2.10
C ASP A 76 0.03 8.07 -3.23
N VAL A 77 0.12 6.79 -3.58
CA VAL A 77 1.03 6.33 -4.66
C VAL A 77 0.67 7.06 -5.96
N VAL A 78 1.68 7.43 -6.75
CA VAL A 78 1.50 8.22 -7.99
C VAL A 78 0.30 7.76 -8.82
N GLY A 79 -0.51 8.71 -9.28
CA GLY A 79 -1.77 8.46 -9.98
C GLY A 79 -2.97 8.17 -9.06
N ARG A 80 -2.83 8.26 -7.72
CA ARG A 80 -3.93 8.08 -6.76
C ARG A 80 -4.02 9.29 -5.83
N GLY A 81 -5.21 9.51 -5.28
CA GLY A 81 -5.45 10.57 -4.31
C GLY A 81 -4.97 11.93 -4.80
N HIS A 82 -4.16 12.59 -3.99
CA HIS A 82 -3.64 13.93 -4.25
C HIS A 82 -2.28 13.95 -4.98
N SER A 83 -1.74 12.79 -5.35
CA SER A 83 -0.52 12.69 -6.14
C SER A 83 -0.74 13.05 -7.60
N ASP A 84 0.32 13.52 -8.26
CA ASP A 84 0.31 13.80 -9.69
C ASP A 84 0.04 12.53 -10.50
N ARG A 85 -0.29 12.70 -11.77
CA ARG A 85 -0.45 11.62 -12.74
C ARG A 85 0.79 11.54 -13.63
N LEU A 86 1.13 10.33 -14.06
CA LEU A 86 2.21 10.16 -15.02
C LEU A 86 1.73 10.48 -16.44
N ALA A 87 2.60 11.16 -17.20
CA ALA A 87 2.33 11.44 -18.61
C ALA A 87 2.32 10.17 -19.47
N ASP A 88 3.22 9.23 -19.16
CA ASP A 88 3.24 7.89 -19.77
C ASP A 88 2.58 6.87 -18.84
N PRO A 89 1.41 6.32 -19.22
CA PRO A 89 0.75 5.28 -18.44
C PRO A 89 1.59 4.04 -18.17
N MET A 90 2.53 3.70 -19.06
CA MET A 90 3.41 2.56 -18.87
C MET A 90 4.39 2.73 -17.71
N GLY A 91 4.52 3.94 -17.17
CA GLY A 91 5.28 4.22 -15.96
C GLY A 91 4.60 3.74 -14.67
N TYR A 92 3.30 3.40 -14.68
CA TYR A 92 2.59 2.87 -13.51
C TYR A 92 3.00 1.43 -13.19
N GLN A 93 4.22 1.26 -12.70
CA GLN A 93 4.83 -0.04 -12.43
C GLN A 93 5.54 -0.08 -11.08
N LEU A 94 5.77 -1.28 -10.57
CA LEU A 94 6.35 -1.52 -9.26
C LEU A 94 7.70 -0.80 -9.07
N GLY A 95 8.55 -0.78 -10.10
CA GLY A 95 9.86 -0.10 -10.05
C GLY A 95 9.73 1.41 -9.81
N GLN A 96 8.76 2.07 -10.48
CA GLN A 96 8.49 3.50 -10.25
C GLN A 96 7.94 3.74 -8.84
N TYR A 97 7.00 2.90 -8.39
CA TYR A 97 6.44 3.04 -7.06
C TYR A 97 7.50 2.86 -5.97
N ALA A 98 8.44 1.93 -6.14
CA ALA A 98 9.55 1.76 -5.22
C ALA A 98 10.50 2.98 -5.23
N ALA A 99 10.79 3.55 -6.41
CA ALA A 99 11.61 4.77 -6.51
C ALA A 99 10.95 5.96 -5.81
N ASP A 100 9.63 6.12 -5.93
CA ASP A 100 8.87 7.17 -5.24
C ASP A 100 8.93 7.01 -3.71
N MET A 101 8.86 5.78 -3.22
CA MET A 101 9.00 5.50 -1.78
C MET A 101 10.40 5.81 -1.28
N LEU A 102 11.45 5.51 -2.06
CA LEU A 102 12.82 5.88 -1.70
C LEU A 102 13.00 7.41 -1.65
N ALA A 103 12.40 8.14 -2.59
CA ALA A 103 12.39 9.61 -2.56
C ALA A 103 11.69 10.15 -1.30
N LEU A 104 10.55 9.56 -0.92
CA LEU A 104 9.83 9.92 0.31
C LEU A 104 10.69 9.66 1.57
N LEU A 105 11.29 8.48 1.68
CA LEU A 105 12.12 8.13 2.82
C LEU A 105 13.37 9.01 2.93
N ALA A 106 14.01 9.33 1.81
CA ALA A 106 15.13 10.28 1.76
C ALA A 106 14.69 11.68 2.20
N HIS A 107 13.55 12.16 1.72
CA HIS A 107 12.96 13.45 2.11
C HIS A 107 12.67 13.52 3.61
N LEU A 108 12.04 12.50 4.19
CA LEU A 108 11.76 12.43 5.62
C LEU A 108 13.06 12.43 6.45
N HIS A 109 14.07 11.69 6.01
CA HIS A 109 15.37 11.61 6.68
C HIS A 109 16.15 12.93 6.62
N GLN A 110 16.04 13.69 5.52
CA GLN A 110 16.62 15.04 5.39
C GLN A 110 15.93 16.05 6.31
N GLN A 111 14.62 15.93 6.52
CA GLN A 111 13.90 16.79 7.46
C GLN A 111 14.24 16.49 8.92
N ALA A 112 14.38 15.21 9.26
CA ALA A 112 14.78 14.73 10.57
C ALA A 112 15.37 13.32 10.46
N PRO A 113 16.58 13.05 11.00
CA PRO A 113 17.21 11.74 10.88
C PRO A 113 16.30 10.61 11.39
N LEU A 114 15.95 9.69 10.49
CA LEU A 114 15.21 8.50 10.84
C LEU A 114 16.13 7.48 11.51
N GLN A 115 15.66 6.85 12.58
CA GLN A 115 16.36 5.78 13.29
C GLN A 115 15.66 4.43 13.11
N THR A 116 14.36 4.45 12.87
CA THR A 116 13.56 3.24 12.69
C THR A 116 12.52 3.47 11.61
N ILE A 117 12.45 2.54 10.65
CA ILE A 117 11.42 2.47 9.63
C ILE A 117 10.70 1.13 9.78
N ASP A 118 9.38 1.17 9.93
CA ASP A 118 8.51 0.01 9.78
C ASP A 118 7.59 0.24 8.58
N TRP A 119 7.10 -0.85 7.99
CA TRP A 119 6.29 -0.82 6.78
C TRP A 119 5.00 -1.62 6.95
N VAL A 120 3.89 -1.06 6.50
CA VAL A 120 2.60 -1.74 6.37
C VAL A 120 2.14 -1.58 4.93
N GLY A 121 2.04 -2.67 4.19
CA GLY A 121 1.61 -2.63 2.79
C GLY A 121 0.40 -3.51 2.53
N THR A 122 -0.68 -2.92 2.03
CA THR A 122 -1.87 -3.67 1.60
C THR A 122 -1.78 -3.97 0.11
N SER A 123 -1.90 -5.24 -0.29
CA SER A 123 -1.96 -5.63 -1.70
C SER A 123 -0.76 -5.05 -2.46
N MET A 124 -0.97 -4.19 -3.48
CA MET A 124 0.10 -3.47 -4.18
C MET A 124 1.11 -2.81 -3.23
N GLY A 125 0.67 -2.23 -2.12
CA GLY A 125 1.56 -1.63 -1.12
C GLY A 125 2.49 -2.64 -0.44
N GLY A 126 2.07 -3.90 -0.33
CA GLY A 126 2.91 -5.00 0.11
C GLY A 126 3.92 -5.44 -0.95
N LEU A 127 3.54 -5.44 -2.25
CA LEU A 127 4.48 -5.68 -3.37
C LEU A 127 5.58 -4.61 -3.40
N ILE A 128 5.20 -3.34 -3.20
CA ILE A 128 6.17 -2.23 -3.07
C ILE A 128 7.10 -2.47 -1.87
N GLY A 129 6.52 -2.88 -0.71
CA GLY A 129 7.29 -3.23 0.48
C GLY A 129 8.26 -4.39 0.24
N MET A 130 7.85 -5.45 -0.48
CA MET A 130 8.75 -6.53 -0.87
C MET A 130 9.89 -6.04 -1.77
N ALA A 131 9.61 -5.16 -2.74
CA ALA A 131 10.64 -4.58 -3.59
C ALA A 131 11.64 -3.73 -2.79
N VAL A 132 11.14 -2.86 -1.90
CA VAL A 132 11.98 -1.97 -1.06
C VAL A 132 12.81 -2.77 -0.05
N CYS A 133 12.25 -3.82 0.56
CA CYS A 133 12.94 -4.61 1.59
C CYS A 133 13.81 -5.72 1.02
N GLY A 134 13.47 -6.25 -0.17
CA GLY A 134 14.13 -7.40 -0.76
C GLY A 134 15.18 -7.08 -1.83
N GLN A 135 15.19 -5.85 -2.37
CA GLN A 135 16.18 -5.45 -3.37
C GLN A 135 17.48 -4.99 -2.68
N PRO A 136 18.59 -5.72 -2.84
CA PRO A 136 19.86 -5.30 -2.25
C PRO A 136 20.38 -3.98 -2.81
N GLY A 137 21.05 -3.19 -1.98
CA GLY A 137 21.76 -1.99 -2.41
C GLY A 137 20.88 -0.76 -2.64
N LEU A 138 19.61 -0.79 -2.32
CA LEU A 138 18.77 0.40 -2.37
C LEU A 138 19.24 1.44 -1.33
N PRO A 139 19.16 2.75 -1.67
CA PRO A 139 19.63 3.84 -0.80
C PRO A 139 18.64 4.16 0.33
N LEU A 140 18.32 3.18 1.15
CA LEU A 140 17.49 3.38 2.34
C LEU A 140 18.28 4.13 3.41
N PRO A 141 17.70 5.16 4.06
CA PRO A 141 18.38 5.88 5.15
C PRO A 141 18.70 4.97 6.36
N VAL A 142 17.80 4.04 6.66
CA VAL A 142 18.00 2.92 7.59
C VAL A 142 17.21 1.71 7.06
N PRO A 143 17.62 0.47 7.35
CA PRO A 143 16.86 -0.71 6.95
C PRO A 143 15.44 -0.70 7.55
N VAL A 144 14.48 -1.27 6.81
CA VAL A 144 13.14 -1.54 7.35
C VAL A 144 13.27 -2.62 8.42
N ARG A 145 12.82 -2.31 9.65
CA ARG A 145 12.89 -3.21 10.80
C ARG A 145 11.79 -4.26 10.78
N ARG A 146 10.54 -3.82 10.57
CA ARG A 146 9.35 -4.66 10.56
C ARG A 146 8.52 -4.39 9.31
N LEU A 147 8.05 -5.48 8.69
CA LEU A 147 7.24 -5.45 7.48
C LEU A 147 5.93 -6.16 7.72
N VAL A 148 4.82 -5.49 7.48
CA VAL A 148 3.48 -6.09 7.44
C VAL A 148 3.05 -6.20 5.98
N LEU A 149 2.84 -7.43 5.52
CA LEU A 149 2.27 -7.76 4.22
C LEU A 149 0.78 -8.07 4.44
N ASN A 150 -0.09 -7.18 4.00
CA ASN A 150 -1.52 -7.34 4.18
C ASN A 150 -2.14 -7.91 2.91
N ASP A 151 -2.44 -9.18 2.97
CA ASP A 151 -3.12 -10.01 1.99
C ASP A 151 -2.47 -10.02 0.61
N VAL A 152 -1.15 -10.18 0.58
CA VAL A 152 -0.37 -10.30 -0.66
C VAL A 152 0.89 -11.10 -0.42
N GLY A 153 1.29 -11.85 -1.45
CA GLY A 153 2.51 -12.62 -1.50
C GLY A 153 3.18 -12.54 -2.87
N PRO A 154 4.27 -13.27 -3.07
CA PRO A 154 4.95 -13.37 -4.37
C PRO A 154 4.11 -13.97 -5.47
N VAL A 155 3.16 -14.85 -5.13
CA VAL A 155 2.17 -15.43 -6.06
C VAL A 155 0.87 -14.69 -5.93
N ILE A 156 0.32 -14.23 -7.04
CA ILE A 156 -0.99 -13.58 -7.11
C ILE A 156 -1.87 -14.41 -8.04
N GLU A 157 -3.01 -14.85 -7.52
CA GLU A 157 -3.93 -15.70 -8.29
C GLU A 157 -4.40 -15.00 -9.57
N TRP A 158 -4.16 -15.63 -10.72
CA TRP A 158 -4.47 -15.04 -12.03
C TRP A 158 -5.94 -14.68 -12.21
N GLN A 159 -6.85 -15.47 -11.65
CA GLN A 159 -8.28 -15.20 -11.70
C GLN A 159 -8.64 -13.91 -10.95
N ALA A 160 -7.97 -13.63 -9.83
CA ALA A 160 -8.16 -12.38 -9.09
C ALA A 160 -7.66 -11.17 -9.90
N LEU A 161 -6.51 -11.30 -10.58
CA LEU A 161 -6.03 -10.26 -11.50
C LEU A 161 -7.01 -10.00 -12.64
N GLN A 162 -7.57 -11.05 -13.25
CA GLN A 162 -8.58 -10.90 -14.29
C GLN A 162 -9.83 -10.18 -13.78
N ARG A 163 -10.32 -10.54 -12.58
CA ARG A 163 -11.47 -9.88 -11.95
C ARG A 163 -11.19 -8.39 -11.71
N ILE A 164 -10.04 -8.04 -11.17
CA ILE A 164 -9.62 -6.64 -10.96
C ILE A 164 -9.59 -5.89 -12.30
N GLY A 165 -9.05 -6.51 -13.35
CA GLY A 165 -8.98 -5.93 -14.70
C GLY A 165 -10.34 -5.56 -15.31
N GLN A 166 -11.44 -6.19 -14.88
CA GLN A 166 -12.78 -5.91 -15.38
C GLN A 166 -13.30 -4.52 -14.98
N TYR A 167 -12.98 -4.05 -13.78
CA TYR A 167 -13.47 -2.76 -13.27
C TYR A 167 -12.40 -1.67 -13.22
N LEU A 168 -11.11 -2.03 -13.22
CA LEU A 168 -10.03 -1.06 -13.13
C LEU A 168 -10.01 -0.11 -14.33
N GLY A 169 -9.95 1.19 -14.06
CA GLY A 169 -9.89 2.23 -15.08
C GLY A 169 -11.19 2.49 -15.82
N GLN A 170 -12.32 1.89 -15.39
CA GLN A 170 -13.62 2.20 -15.96
C GLN A 170 -14.04 3.61 -15.56
N PRO A 171 -14.54 4.43 -16.51
CA PRO A 171 -15.08 5.74 -16.19
C PRO A 171 -16.41 5.57 -15.44
N VAL A 172 -16.44 6.06 -14.20
CA VAL A 172 -17.64 6.01 -13.37
C VAL A 172 -17.93 7.41 -12.83
N ARG A 173 -19.21 7.80 -12.87
CA ARG A 173 -19.72 9.02 -12.24
C ARG A 173 -20.82 8.64 -11.26
N PHE A 174 -20.80 9.29 -10.11
CA PHE A 174 -21.81 9.13 -9.06
C PHE A 174 -22.48 10.47 -8.79
N ASP A 175 -23.78 10.46 -8.52
CA ASP A 175 -24.55 11.67 -8.23
C ASP A 175 -24.41 12.10 -6.75
N SER A 176 -24.06 11.13 -5.87
CA SER A 176 -23.87 11.38 -4.45
C SER A 176 -22.78 10.49 -3.84
N LEU A 177 -22.28 10.90 -2.67
CA LEU A 177 -21.35 10.10 -1.86
C LEU A 177 -21.97 8.76 -1.44
N GLN A 178 -23.27 8.75 -1.10
CA GLN A 178 -23.97 7.53 -0.69
C GLN A 178 -24.03 6.54 -1.86
N GLN A 179 -24.44 6.99 -3.04
CA GLN A 179 -24.46 6.13 -4.23
C GLN A 179 -23.07 5.54 -4.53
N ALA A 180 -22.03 6.36 -4.42
CA ALA A 180 -20.67 5.88 -4.61
C ALA A 180 -20.27 4.83 -3.55
N ALA A 181 -20.60 5.06 -2.28
CA ALA A 181 -20.31 4.11 -1.20
C ALA A 181 -21.04 2.79 -1.40
N ASP A 182 -22.31 2.82 -1.86
CA ASP A 182 -23.11 1.62 -2.12
C ASP A 182 -22.53 0.80 -3.29
N VAL A 183 -22.11 1.47 -4.36
CA VAL A 183 -21.45 0.80 -5.51
C VAL A 183 -20.08 0.24 -5.10
N LEU A 184 -19.26 1.01 -4.38
CA LEU A 184 -17.98 0.53 -3.88
C LEU A 184 -18.15 -0.67 -2.94
N TRP A 185 -19.18 -0.66 -2.10
CA TRP A 185 -19.52 -1.81 -1.25
C TRP A 185 -19.82 -3.06 -2.06
N SER A 186 -20.64 -2.94 -3.10
CA SER A 186 -21.02 -4.08 -3.94
C SER A 186 -19.82 -4.76 -4.62
N LEU A 187 -18.74 -4.00 -4.86
CA LEU A 187 -17.48 -4.49 -5.42
C LEU A 187 -16.47 -4.98 -4.37
N SER A 188 -16.72 -4.67 -3.09
CA SER A 188 -15.76 -4.88 -2.00
C SER A 188 -16.35 -5.67 -0.83
N THR A 189 -17.39 -6.46 -1.07
CA THR A 189 -18.03 -7.30 -0.02
C THR A 189 -17.05 -8.27 0.64
N SER A 190 -15.98 -8.63 -0.08
CA SER A 190 -14.89 -9.47 0.44
C SER A 190 -14.05 -8.80 1.54
N PHE A 191 -14.14 -7.48 1.74
CA PHE A 191 -13.37 -6.77 2.79
C PHE A 191 -13.84 -7.12 4.21
N GLY A 192 -14.91 -7.89 4.34
CA GLY A 192 -15.50 -8.28 5.62
C GLY A 192 -16.50 -7.25 6.15
N PRO A 193 -17.05 -7.47 7.35
CA PRO A 193 -18.11 -6.64 7.89
C PRO A 193 -17.61 -5.26 8.28
N HIS A 194 -18.40 -4.23 7.94
CA HIS A 194 -18.18 -2.83 8.33
C HIS A 194 -19.51 -2.20 8.76
N THR A 195 -19.46 -1.27 9.72
CA THR A 195 -20.63 -0.41 9.93
C THR A 195 -20.79 0.59 8.78
N PRO A 196 -22.00 1.15 8.55
CA PRO A 196 -22.19 2.17 7.53
C PRO A 196 -21.22 3.36 7.66
N GLU A 197 -20.92 3.77 8.90
CA GLU A 197 -19.99 4.87 9.18
C GLU A 197 -18.55 4.52 8.82
N GLN A 198 -18.10 3.30 9.15
CA GLN A 198 -16.77 2.81 8.80
C GLN A 198 -16.63 2.73 7.27
N TRP A 199 -17.65 2.20 6.59
CA TRP A 199 -17.62 2.09 5.15
C TRP A 199 -17.64 3.45 4.45
N MET A 200 -18.44 4.40 4.94
CA MET A 200 -18.44 5.77 4.43
C MET A 200 -17.09 6.46 4.64
N ALA A 201 -16.44 6.23 5.79
CA ALA A 201 -15.11 6.78 6.06
C ALA A 201 -14.04 6.22 5.10
N LEU A 202 -14.11 4.95 4.74
CA LEU A 202 -13.24 4.31 3.74
C LEU A 202 -13.56 4.75 2.30
N SER A 203 -14.83 5.05 2.01
CA SER A 203 -15.29 5.36 0.64
C SER A 203 -15.06 6.82 0.28
N ARG A 204 -15.31 7.74 1.21
CA ARG A 204 -15.25 9.19 0.94
C ARG A 204 -13.92 9.66 0.35
N PRO A 205 -12.74 9.28 0.87
CA PRO A 205 -11.46 9.70 0.30
C PRO A 205 -11.18 9.13 -1.09
N MET A 206 -11.86 8.03 -1.46
CA MET A 206 -11.78 7.42 -2.79
C MET A 206 -12.42 8.27 -3.89
N LEU A 207 -13.10 9.35 -3.51
CA LEU A 207 -13.92 10.15 -4.40
C LEU A 207 -13.39 11.58 -4.48
N ARG A 208 -13.41 12.13 -5.68
CA ARG A 208 -13.22 13.55 -5.93
C ARG A 208 -14.50 14.17 -6.49
N GLU A 209 -14.79 15.39 -6.09
CA GLU A 209 -15.89 16.16 -6.67
C GLU A 209 -15.56 16.55 -8.11
N LEU A 210 -16.59 16.56 -8.94
CA LEU A 210 -16.48 16.95 -10.34
C LEU A 210 -16.92 18.40 -10.54
N PRO A 211 -16.28 19.18 -11.43
CA PRO A 211 -16.82 20.43 -11.89
C PRO A 211 -18.25 20.21 -12.43
N GLY A 212 -19.22 20.95 -11.91
CA GLY A 212 -20.63 20.77 -12.27
C GLY A 212 -21.40 19.72 -11.45
N GLY A 213 -20.83 19.26 -10.36
CA GLY A 213 -21.45 18.38 -9.38
C GLY A 213 -21.26 16.89 -9.67
N GLY A 214 -21.57 16.08 -8.65
CA GLY A 214 -21.30 14.64 -8.65
C GLY A 214 -19.85 14.29 -8.34
N PHE A 215 -19.54 12.99 -8.38
CA PHE A 215 -18.27 12.44 -7.93
C PHE A 215 -17.69 11.47 -8.95
N ALA A 216 -16.36 11.34 -8.93
CA ALA A 216 -15.64 10.30 -9.66
C ALA A 216 -14.61 9.66 -8.75
N LEU A 217 -14.09 8.49 -9.13
CA LEU A 217 -13.00 7.85 -8.41
C LEU A 217 -11.76 8.72 -8.41
N HIS A 218 -11.06 8.77 -7.28
CA HIS A 218 -9.91 9.63 -7.04
C HIS A 218 -8.60 8.91 -7.38
N TYR A 219 -8.57 8.28 -8.55
CA TYR A 219 -7.34 7.74 -9.14
C TYR A 219 -7.29 8.00 -10.65
N ASP A 220 -6.13 7.88 -11.25
CA ASP A 220 -5.96 7.98 -12.69
C ASP A 220 -6.43 6.68 -13.37
N PRO A 221 -7.46 6.70 -14.24
CA PRO A 221 -7.86 5.51 -14.97
C PRO A 221 -6.74 4.85 -15.79
N ALA A 222 -5.71 5.62 -16.15
CA ALA A 222 -4.55 5.15 -16.90
C ALA A 222 -3.69 4.11 -16.16
N ILE A 223 -3.84 3.96 -14.83
CA ILE A 223 -3.22 2.84 -14.08
C ILE A 223 -3.64 1.46 -14.60
N ALA A 224 -4.77 1.41 -15.29
CA ALA A 224 -5.26 0.18 -15.93
C ALA A 224 -4.47 -0.22 -17.18
N VAL A 225 -3.71 0.69 -17.80
CA VAL A 225 -3.03 0.41 -19.07
C VAL A 225 -1.98 -0.70 -18.92
N PRO A 226 -0.96 -0.60 -18.04
CA PRO A 226 0.00 -1.67 -17.85
C PRO A 226 -0.64 -2.92 -17.25
N PHE A 227 -1.66 -2.77 -16.40
CA PHE A 227 -2.38 -3.88 -15.80
C PHE A 227 -3.13 -4.72 -16.85
N LYS A 228 -3.82 -4.08 -17.80
CA LYS A 228 -4.52 -4.76 -18.90
C LYS A 228 -3.59 -5.35 -19.94
N ALA A 229 -2.37 -4.84 -20.05
CA ALA A 229 -1.32 -5.40 -20.92
C ALA A 229 -0.66 -6.66 -20.34
N MET A 230 -0.89 -6.96 -19.05
CA MET A 230 -0.31 -8.14 -18.41
C MET A 230 -0.88 -9.42 -18.99
N THR A 231 0.00 -10.37 -19.31
CA THR A 231 -0.34 -11.73 -19.74
C THR A 231 -0.07 -12.71 -18.59
N GLN A 232 -0.65 -13.91 -18.69
CA GLN A 232 -0.38 -14.95 -17.69
C GLN A 232 1.12 -15.34 -17.67
N GLU A 233 1.77 -15.32 -18.82
CA GLU A 233 3.20 -15.57 -18.93
C GLU A 233 4.03 -14.48 -18.22
N SER A 234 3.70 -13.19 -18.44
CA SER A 234 4.38 -12.08 -17.76
C SER A 234 4.11 -12.07 -16.26
N ALA A 235 2.91 -12.48 -15.83
CA ALA A 235 2.57 -12.64 -14.42
C ALA A 235 3.40 -13.75 -13.77
N ALA A 236 3.56 -14.91 -14.42
CA ALA A 236 4.40 -16.00 -13.94
C ALA A 236 5.89 -15.62 -13.88
N ALA A 237 6.40 -14.87 -14.86
CA ALA A 237 7.76 -14.32 -14.80
C ALA A 237 7.93 -13.34 -13.63
N GLY A 238 6.93 -12.50 -13.37
CA GLY A 238 6.89 -11.58 -12.23
C GLY A 238 6.87 -12.32 -10.89
N GLU A 239 6.18 -13.45 -10.80
CA GLU A 239 6.16 -14.31 -9.60
C GLU A 239 7.56 -14.78 -9.21
N ALA A 240 8.34 -15.29 -10.16
CA ALA A 240 9.71 -15.73 -9.89
C ALA A 240 10.59 -14.59 -9.35
N ALA A 241 10.46 -13.39 -9.91
CA ALA A 241 11.16 -12.20 -9.44
C ALA A 241 10.70 -11.78 -8.04
N LEU A 242 9.40 -11.83 -7.75
CA LEU A 242 8.87 -11.51 -6.42
C LEU A 242 9.33 -12.51 -5.36
N TRP A 243 9.43 -13.82 -5.68
CA TRP A 243 10.02 -14.81 -4.77
C TRP A 243 11.49 -14.51 -4.48
N GLN A 244 12.28 -14.11 -5.48
CA GLN A 244 13.67 -13.72 -5.27
C GLN A 244 13.79 -12.52 -4.33
N LEU A 245 12.93 -11.49 -4.49
CA LEU A 245 12.88 -10.36 -3.60
C LEU A 245 12.46 -10.79 -2.18
N TYR A 246 11.42 -11.60 -2.06
CA TYR A 246 10.91 -12.07 -0.78
C TYR A 246 11.98 -12.84 0.01
N ASP A 247 12.73 -13.71 -0.65
CA ASP A 247 13.79 -14.50 -0.01
C ASP A 247 14.96 -13.64 0.52
N GLN A 248 15.13 -12.42 0.02
CA GLN A 248 16.18 -11.48 0.47
C GLN A 248 15.73 -10.56 1.62
N ILE A 249 14.45 -10.57 1.99
CA ILE A 249 13.93 -9.70 3.06
C ILE A 249 14.57 -10.08 4.40
N GLN A 250 15.17 -9.09 5.07
CA GLN A 250 15.76 -9.23 6.40
C GLN A 250 14.82 -8.67 7.50
N ALA A 251 13.82 -7.89 7.12
CA ALA A 251 12.85 -7.34 8.05
C ALA A 251 12.04 -8.45 8.72
N ARG A 252 11.81 -8.34 10.03
CA ARG A 252 10.82 -9.22 10.70
C ARG A 252 9.47 -9.02 10.04
N THR A 253 8.85 -10.09 9.55
CA THR A 253 7.68 -10.00 8.68
C THR A 253 6.44 -10.62 9.31
N LEU A 254 5.34 -9.88 9.25
CA LEU A 254 3.99 -10.32 9.56
C LEU A 254 3.20 -10.41 8.26
N LEU A 255 2.61 -11.58 8.02
CA LEU A 255 1.68 -11.78 6.92
C LEU A 255 0.26 -11.82 7.47
N LEU A 256 -0.57 -10.88 7.05
CA LEU A 256 -2.01 -10.91 7.31
C LEU A 256 -2.72 -11.51 6.10
N ARG A 257 -3.69 -12.36 6.34
CA ARG A 257 -4.50 -12.98 5.29
C ARG A 257 -5.98 -12.95 5.67
N GLY A 258 -6.83 -12.55 4.74
CA GLY A 258 -8.25 -12.83 4.85
C GLY A 258 -8.49 -14.33 4.58
N ALA A 259 -9.16 -15.03 5.48
CA ALA A 259 -9.38 -16.49 5.33
C ALA A 259 -10.10 -16.84 4.01
N GLN A 260 -10.90 -15.92 3.47
CA GLN A 260 -11.60 -16.02 2.18
C GLN A 260 -10.90 -15.27 1.04
N SER A 261 -9.61 -14.94 1.18
CA SER A 261 -8.86 -14.27 0.11
C SER A 261 -8.81 -15.11 -1.16
N ASP A 262 -9.19 -14.49 -2.27
CA ASP A 262 -9.08 -15.03 -3.63
C ASP A 262 -7.80 -14.59 -4.35
N LEU A 263 -6.98 -13.75 -3.68
CA LEU A 263 -5.74 -13.20 -4.25
C LEU A 263 -4.50 -13.88 -3.68
N LEU A 264 -4.46 -14.13 -2.38
CA LEU A 264 -3.39 -14.83 -1.68
C LEU A 264 -3.88 -16.21 -1.27
N SER A 265 -3.39 -17.28 -1.91
CA SER A 265 -3.76 -18.65 -1.55
C SER A 265 -3.18 -19.09 -0.21
N PRO A 266 -3.83 -20.06 0.49
CA PRO A 266 -3.28 -20.64 1.72
C PRO A 266 -1.91 -21.27 1.50
N GLU A 267 -1.69 -21.90 0.35
CA GLU A 267 -0.43 -22.56 -0.03
C GLU A 267 0.70 -21.56 -0.15
N THR A 268 0.45 -20.41 -0.80
CA THR A 268 1.42 -19.31 -0.89
C THR A 268 1.73 -18.73 0.49
N ALA A 269 0.71 -18.50 1.32
CA ALA A 269 0.89 -18.00 2.69
C ALA A 269 1.73 -18.97 3.55
N GLN A 270 1.48 -20.28 3.42
CA GLN A 270 2.28 -21.31 4.10
C GLN A 270 3.73 -21.31 3.61
N ALA A 271 3.96 -21.22 2.29
CA ALA A 271 5.31 -21.14 1.72
C ALA A 271 6.07 -19.91 2.23
N MET A 272 5.41 -18.76 2.34
CA MET A 272 5.98 -17.53 2.91
C MET A 272 6.40 -17.69 4.38
N GLY A 273 5.73 -18.53 5.14
CA GLY A 273 6.10 -18.86 6.52
C GLY A 273 7.34 -19.77 6.63
N GLN A 274 7.77 -20.39 5.54
CA GLN A 274 8.88 -21.37 5.54
C GLN A 274 10.15 -20.87 4.88
N ARG A 275 10.10 -19.80 4.09
CA ARG A 275 11.25 -19.27 3.34
C ARG A 275 11.41 -17.75 3.51
N GLY A 276 12.54 -17.23 3.11
CA GLY A 276 12.89 -15.82 3.26
C GLY A 276 12.81 -15.36 4.72
N PRO A 277 12.06 -14.31 5.04
CA PRO A 277 11.91 -13.77 6.40
C PRO A 277 11.09 -14.69 7.32
N LYS A 278 10.54 -15.79 6.81
CA LYS A 278 9.67 -16.72 7.55
C LYS A 278 8.52 -15.99 8.23
N ALA A 279 7.70 -15.31 7.43
CA ALA A 279 6.64 -14.45 7.92
C ALA A 279 5.71 -15.17 8.91
N ARG A 280 5.39 -14.50 10.02
CA ARG A 280 4.35 -14.96 10.94
C ARG A 280 2.99 -14.71 10.28
N LEU A 281 2.22 -15.78 10.06
CA LEU A 281 0.88 -15.69 9.48
C LEU A 281 -0.16 -15.40 10.58
N VAL A 282 -1.08 -14.49 10.28
CA VAL A 282 -2.34 -14.27 11.01
C VAL A 282 -3.47 -14.22 9.99
N GLU A 283 -4.51 -15.03 10.20
CA GLU A 283 -5.69 -15.07 9.34
C GLU A 283 -6.90 -14.45 10.06
N PHE A 284 -7.77 -13.79 9.28
CA PHE A 284 -9.01 -13.19 9.76
C PHE A 284 -10.20 -13.87 9.09
N ASP A 285 -11.05 -14.50 9.89
CA ASP A 285 -12.28 -15.14 9.42
C ASP A 285 -13.29 -14.12 8.92
N GLY A 286 -14.07 -14.50 7.90
CA GLY A 286 -15.11 -13.66 7.30
C GLY A 286 -14.55 -12.50 6.47
N VAL A 287 -13.26 -12.52 6.15
CA VAL A 287 -12.57 -11.49 5.35
C VAL A 287 -11.88 -12.14 4.15
N GLY A 288 -12.03 -11.54 2.99
CA GLY A 288 -11.29 -11.88 1.78
C GLY A 288 -10.21 -10.83 1.47
N HIS A 289 -9.99 -10.52 0.18
CA HIS A 289 -8.99 -9.55 -0.23
C HIS A 289 -9.55 -8.12 -0.18
N ALA A 290 -9.08 -7.31 0.77
CA ALA A 290 -8.10 -7.54 1.82
C ALA A 290 -8.64 -7.04 3.18
N PRO A 291 -8.09 -7.49 4.33
CA PRO A 291 -8.35 -6.85 5.62
C PRO A 291 -8.15 -5.35 5.53
N THR A 292 -9.13 -4.56 5.96
CA THR A 292 -9.09 -3.10 5.81
C THR A 292 -8.33 -2.38 6.91
N LEU A 293 -7.90 -3.11 7.95
CA LEU A 293 -7.24 -2.58 9.15
C LEU A 293 -8.10 -1.55 9.89
N VAL A 294 -9.43 -1.76 9.86
CA VAL A 294 -10.45 -0.98 10.58
C VAL A 294 -11.00 -1.76 11.77
N ALA A 295 -11.17 -3.07 11.64
CA ALA A 295 -11.62 -3.93 12.73
C ALA A 295 -10.61 -3.94 13.88
N ALA A 296 -11.11 -3.96 15.13
CA ALA A 296 -10.28 -3.80 16.32
C ALA A 296 -9.19 -4.87 16.47
N ASP A 297 -9.50 -6.11 16.10
CA ASP A 297 -8.57 -7.25 16.12
C ASP A 297 -7.46 -7.08 15.06
N GLN A 298 -7.79 -6.59 13.87
CA GLN A 298 -6.82 -6.30 12.80
C GLN A 298 -5.86 -5.18 13.25
N VAL A 299 -6.41 -4.08 13.79
CA VAL A 299 -5.61 -2.96 14.31
C VAL A 299 -4.70 -3.41 15.45
N ALA A 300 -5.25 -4.14 16.44
CA ALA A 300 -4.48 -4.65 17.58
C ALA A 300 -3.34 -5.58 17.14
N THR A 301 -3.58 -6.45 16.16
CA THR A 301 -2.58 -7.36 15.61
C THR A 301 -1.39 -6.58 15.00
N VAL A 302 -1.67 -5.57 14.18
CA VAL A 302 -0.62 -4.75 13.56
C VAL A 302 0.09 -3.89 14.59
N GLN A 303 -0.66 -3.24 15.50
CA GLN A 303 -0.12 -2.41 16.56
C GLN A 303 0.83 -3.19 17.48
N SER A 304 0.41 -4.35 17.97
CA SER A 304 1.25 -5.23 18.78
C SER A 304 2.52 -5.63 18.02
N PHE A 305 2.40 -6.06 16.78
CA PHE A 305 3.56 -6.43 15.97
C PHE A 305 4.55 -5.27 15.78
N LEU A 306 4.09 -4.04 15.57
CA LEU A 306 4.95 -2.88 15.30
C LEU A 306 5.55 -2.27 16.57
N LEU A 307 4.84 -2.31 17.70
CA LEU A 307 5.18 -1.54 18.90
C LEU A 307 5.69 -2.38 20.08
N ASP A 308 5.38 -3.69 20.13
CA ASP A 308 5.89 -4.53 21.22
C ASP A 308 7.42 -4.55 21.22
N ALA A 309 7.99 -4.51 22.42
CA ALA A 309 9.41 -4.70 22.60
C ALA A 309 9.84 -6.02 21.95
N ASP A 310 10.97 -6.02 21.24
CA ASP A 310 11.54 -7.27 20.72
C ASP A 310 11.83 -8.18 21.92
N THR A 311 10.85 -9.02 22.27
CA THR A 311 11.14 -10.16 23.13
C THR A 311 12.17 -10.98 22.38
N LYS A 312 13.42 -10.92 22.84
CA LYS A 312 14.44 -11.90 22.45
C LYS A 312 13.77 -13.26 22.64
N GLU A 313 13.46 -13.96 21.55
CA GLU A 313 13.18 -15.36 21.62
C GLU A 313 14.39 -15.97 22.34
N LEU A 314 14.17 -16.36 23.60
CA LEU A 314 15.11 -17.20 24.32
C LEU A 314 15.19 -18.50 23.53
N ALA A 315 16.35 -18.71 22.94
CA ALA A 315 16.75 -19.87 22.16
C ALA A 315 16.56 -21.18 22.95
#